data_d32ab1953f0f8c760b710c6ec20b6e73
#
_entry.id   d32ab1953f0f8c760b710c6ec20b6e73
#
_cell.length_a   1.000
_cell.length_b   1.000
_cell.length_c   1.000
_cell.angle_alpha   90.00
_cell.angle_beta   90.00
_cell.angle_gamma   90.00
#
_symmetry.space_group_name_H-M   'P 1'
#
loop_
_entity.id
_entity.type
_entity.pdbx_description
1 polymer ?
#
loop_
_entity_poly.entity_id
_entity_poly.type
_entity_poly.pdbx_seq_one_letter_code
_entity_poly.pdbx_strand_id
1 'polypeptide(L)'
;MVTTGRDTDGAAGHGAGGDPARSRGGELAAARVTEAVAGSVALLRTAVDRDWDGTPAAGPEWSCRTTAEHLAETLFAYAGRLAVRAADARVPFGITLDEGTGPADVLHVLETAGALLAAAAATAPADARAFHPHPHRSAGREGFAAMGVTEVLAHTHDIATGLGLVHEPSAELCAYALTRIFPHVPPGPDPLSTLLWATGRGELPGRTRPAVWEWRNNLVLPAGRLRLHGLTPAAALDLATGGDGGFDWVASGPFQGTRDASRMLVTAYEAGAHRPEWGVFVLVRAEDGRAVGAIGFHGPPNGENRAEIGYDLAVDGRGRGYATEALRALSAWPPAREGGTRLLAMTEPGNTASQAVLTRAGYVLTRREEETGLLVYELPG
;
A
#
# COMPACT_ATOMS: atom_id res chain seq x y z
N MET A 1 31.11 -40.33 -51.48
CA MET A 1 30.10 -39.24 -51.53
C MET A 1 29.26 -39.38 -50.31
N VAL A 2 29.50 -38.57 -49.28
CA VAL A 2 28.77 -38.57 -48.02
C VAL A 2 28.16 -37.19 -47.83
N THR A 3 26.85 -37.12 -47.86
CA THR A 3 26.08 -35.87 -47.60
C THR A 3 25.75 -35.83 -46.13
N THR A 4 26.26 -34.84 -45.42
CA THR A 4 25.94 -34.53 -44.04
C THR A 4 24.65 -33.68 -43.95
N GLY A 5 23.61 -34.21 -43.31
CA GLY A 5 22.42 -33.45 -42.90
C GLY A 5 22.74 -32.55 -41.69
N ARG A 6 22.36 -31.29 -41.78
CA ARG A 6 22.29 -30.36 -40.63
C ARG A 6 20.93 -30.45 -39.99
N ASP A 7 20.89 -30.90 -38.76
CA ASP A 7 19.73 -30.72 -37.88
C ASP A 7 19.67 -29.26 -37.43
N THR A 8 18.59 -28.60 -37.73
CA THR A 8 18.24 -27.29 -37.19
C THR A 8 17.40 -27.50 -35.95
N ASP A 9 18.05 -27.46 -34.79
CA ASP A 9 17.35 -27.37 -33.50
C ASP A 9 16.59 -26.05 -33.42
N GLY A 10 15.26 -26.16 -33.34
CA GLY A 10 14.35 -25.06 -33.12
C GLY A 10 14.41 -24.59 -31.68
N ALA A 11 15.05 -23.45 -31.44
CA ALA A 11 14.95 -22.75 -30.17
C ALA A 11 13.50 -22.33 -29.93
N ALA A 12 12.80 -23.07 -29.07
CA ALA A 12 11.51 -22.66 -28.55
C ALA A 12 11.69 -21.39 -27.71
N GLY A 13 11.24 -20.26 -28.26
CA GLY A 13 11.17 -19.00 -27.55
C GLY A 13 10.25 -19.14 -26.34
N HIS A 14 10.81 -19.05 -25.14
CA HIS A 14 10.04 -18.83 -23.93
C HIS A 14 9.42 -17.43 -24.02
N GLY A 15 8.20 -17.36 -24.52
CA GLY A 15 7.36 -16.19 -24.37
C GLY A 15 7.10 -16.00 -22.89
N ALA A 16 7.63 -14.92 -22.32
CA ALA A 16 7.29 -14.45 -20.99
C ALA A 16 5.82 -13.99 -21.02
N GLY A 17 4.91 -14.93 -20.91
CA GLY A 17 3.50 -14.66 -20.64
C GLY A 17 3.40 -14.07 -19.24
N GLY A 18 3.31 -12.75 -19.13
CA GLY A 18 3.06 -12.08 -17.87
C GLY A 18 1.75 -12.58 -17.28
N ASP A 19 1.78 -12.94 -16.00
CA ASP A 19 0.61 -13.40 -15.26
C ASP A 19 -0.50 -12.32 -15.29
N PRO A 20 -1.70 -12.61 -15.79
CA PRO A 20 -2.77 -11.63 -15.94
C PRO A 20 -3.26 -11.02 -14.61
N ALA A 21 -3.07 -11.69 -13.47
CA ALA A 21 -3.38 -11.11 -12.17
C ALA A 21 -2.34 -10.06 -11.74
N ARG A 22 -1.07 -10.26 -12.10
CA ARG A 22 0.02 -9.31 -11.82
C ARG A 22 -0.08 -8.03 -12.66
N SER A 23 -0.66 -8.08 -13.86
CA SER A 23 -0.89 -6.89 -14.68
C SER A 23 -2.04 -6.04 -14.13
N ARG A 24 -3.11 -6.66 -13.63
CA ARG A 24 -4.34 -5.98 -13.18
C ARG A 24 -4.10 -4.88 -12.11
N GLY A 25 -3.28 -5.15 -11.09
CA GLY A 25 -3.01 -4.18 -10.02
C GLY A 25 -2.35 -2.90 -10.54
N GLY A 26 -1.37 -3.05 -11.43
CA GLY A 26 -0.71 -1.92 -12.09
C GLY A 26 -1.61 -1.17 -13.05
N GLU A 27 -2.41 -1.86 -13.84
CA GLU A 27 -3.38 -1.27 -14.76
C GLU A 27 -4.47 -0.48 -14.02
N LEU A 28 -5.00 -1.02 -12.93
CA LEU A 28 -5.97 -0.31 -12.09
C LEU A 28 -5.34 0.93 -11.44
N ALA A 29 -4.13 0.82 -10.90
CA ALA A 29 -3.41 1.93 -10.32
C ALA A 29 -3.14 3.04 -11.36
N ALA A 30 -2.73 2.68 -12.57
CA ALA A 30 -2.56 3.60 -13.69
C ALA A 30 -3.87 4.29 -14.09
N ALA A 31 -4.96 3.55 -14.17
CA ALA A 31 -6.29 4.10 -14.46
C ALA A 31 -6.72 5.15 -13.44
N ARG A 32 -6.46 4.92 -12.13
CA ARG A 32 -6.77 5.91 -11.08
C ARG A 32 -5.94 7.18 -11.19
N VAL A 33 -4.65 7.10 -11.57
CA VAL A 33 -3.83 8.28 -11.84
C VAL A 33 -4.39 9.05 -13.04
N THR A 34 -4.71 8.35 -14.12
CA THR A 34 -5.28 8.96 -15.34
C THR A 34 -6.60 9.66 -15.04
N GLU A 35 -7.51 9.02 -14.30
CA GLU A 35 -8.80 9.59 -13.88
C GLU A 35 -8.61 10.88 -13.06
N ALA A 36 -7.73 10.84 -12.05
CA ALA A 36 -7.46 11.98 -11.18
C ALA A 36 -6.89 13.17 -11.96
N VAL A 37 -5.89 12.94 -12.80
CA VAL A 37 -5.26 14.00 -13.61
C VAL A 37 -6.24 14.57 -14.64
N ALA A 38 -7.00 13.73 -15.34
CA ALA A 38 -7.97 14.18 -16.32
C ALA A 38 -9.07 15.06 -15.67
N GLY A 39 -9.60 14.66 -14.52
CA GLY A 39 -10.58 15.45 -13.77
C GLY A 39 -10.03 16.79 -13.29
N SER A 40 -8.80 16.78 -12.75
CA SER A 40 -8.08 17.98 -12.33
C SER A 40 -7.88 18.96 -13.48
N VAL A 41 -7.30 18.49 -14.58
CA VAL A 41 -7.03 19.33 -15.75
C VAL A 41 -8.32 19.86 -16.38
N ALA A 42 -9.36 19.04 -16.48
CA ALA A 42 -10.66 19.49 -17.00
C ALA A 42 -11.24 20.66 -16.15
N LEU A 43 -11.16 20.56 -14.82
CA LEU A 43 -11.61 21.63 -13.91
C LEU A 43 -10.75 22.88 -14.09
N LEU A 44 -9.44 22.77 -13.94
CA LEU A 44 -8.50 23.89 -13.90
C LEU A 44 -8.41 24.61 -15.27
N ARG A 45 -8.64 23.90 -16.37
CA ARG A 45 -8.73 24.48 -17.72
C ARG A 45 -9.83 25.52 -17.87
N THR A 46 -10.86 25.49 -17.05
CA THR A 46 -11.93 26.51 -17.04
C THR A 46 -11.49 27.86 -16.48
N ALA A 47 -10.28 27.94 -15.93
CA ALA A 47 -9.73 29.14 -15.29
C ALA A 47 -8.33 29.52 -15.80
N VAL A 48 -7.92 29.07 -16.96
CA VAL A 48 -6.58 29.39 -17.52
C VAL A 48 -6.37 30.88 -17.82
N ASP A 49 -7.46 31.63 -17.99
CA ASP A 49 -7.42 33.08 -18.22
C ASP A 49 -7.32 33.91 -16.91
N ARG A 50 -7.34 33.25 -15.74
CA ARG A 50 -7.20 33.92 -14.44
C ARG A 50 -5.72 34.13 -14.11
N ASP A 51 -5.46 35.02 -13.17
CA ASP A 51 -4.11 35.28 -12.68
C ASP A 51 -3.67 34.18 -11.70
N TRP A 52 -2.89 33.21 -12.21
CA TRP A 52 -2.37 32.10 -11.39
C TRP A 52 -1.10 32.49 -10.62
N ASP A 53 -0.37 33.50 -11.07
CA ASP A 53 0.86 33.96 -10.43
C ASP A 53 0.57 34.81 -9.20
N GLY A 54 -0.39 35.73 -9.31
CA GLY A 54 -0.80 36.62 -8.22
C GLY A 54 -1.85 36.00 -7.28
N THR A 55 -2.52 34.90 -7.65
CA THR A 55 -3.55 34.29 -6.82
C THR A 55 -2.95 33.23 -5.89
N PRO A 56 -3.06 33.40 -4.55
CA PRO A 56 -2.58 32.38 -3.61
C PRO A 56 -3.48 31.13 -3.68
N ALA A 57 -2.85 29.94 -3.66
CA ALA A 57 -3.55 28.68 -3.47
C ALA A 57 -4.00 28.56 -2.00
N ALA A 58 -5.06 27.79 -1.75
CA ALA A 58 -5.45 27.48 -0.38
C ALA A 58 -4.50 26.43 0.21
N GLY A 59 -3.99 26.67 1.42
CA GLY A 59 -3.16 25.69 2.15
C GLY A 59 -1.67 26.04 2.18
N PRO A 60 -0.86 25.78 1.15
CA PRO A 60 0.54 26.21 1.15
C PRO A 60 0.67 27.73 0.93
N GLU A 61 1.78 28.33 1.41
CA GLU A 61 2.10 29.74 1.13
C GLU A 61 2.63 29.90 -0.33
N TRP A 62 1.93 29.36 -1.30
CA TRP A 62 2.30 29.37 -2.72
C TRP A 62 1.20 29.98 -3.57
N SER A 63 1.58 30.46 -4.75
CA SER A 63 0.59 30.82 -5.77
C SER A 63 -0.05 29.58 -6.40
N CYS A 64 -1.18 29.76 -7.06
CA CYS A 64 -1.82 28.70 -7.83
C CYS A 64 -0.87 28.10 -8.87
N ARG A 65 -0.06 28.95 -9.50
CA ARG A 65 0.99 28.53 -10.44
C ARG A 65 2.05 27.65 -9.78
N THR A 66 2.68 28.14 -8.72
CA THR A 66 3.72 27.38 -8.00
C THR A 66 3.19 26.05 -7.49
N THR A 67 1.93 26.01 -7.04
CA THR A 67 1.28 24.77 -6.60
C THR A 67 1.11 23.77 -7.76
N ALA A 68 0.72 24.24 -8.96
CA ALA A 68 0.58 23.38 -10.14
C ALA A 68 1.93 22.87 -10.65
N GLU A 69 2.96 23.70 -10.64
CA GLU A 69 4.35 23.32 -10.97
C GLU A 69 4.88 22.25 -10.01
N HIS A 70 4.69 22.46 -8.70
CA HIS A 70 5.04 21.47 -7.67
C HIS A 70 4.33 20.14 -7.88
N LEU A 71 3.03 20.17 -8.21
CA LEU A 71 2.26 18.97 -8.49
C LEU A 71 2.85 18.20 -9.68
N ALA A 72 3.14 18.88 -10.78
CA ALA A 72 3.75 18.26 -11.96
C ALA A 72 5.13 17.67 -11.63
N GLU A 73 6.00 18.42 -10.94
CA GLU A 73 7.31 17.93 -10.49
C GLU A 73 7.19 16.67 -9.62
N THR A 74 6.21 16.65 -8.70
CA THR A 74 5.98 15.52 -7.81
C THR A 74 5.59 14.25 -8.59
N LEU A 75 4.70 14.36 -9.57
CA LEU A 75 4.31 13.23 -10.41
C LEU A 75 5.48 12.70 -11.26
N PHE A 76 6.29 13.59 -11.83
CA PHE A 76 7.54 13.22 -12.51
C PHE A 76 8.51 12.50 -11.58
N ALA A 77 8.70 13.02 -10.36
CA ALA A 77 9.57 12.41 -9.37
C ALA A 77 9.10 11.00 -8.98
N TYR A 78 7.80 10.78 -8.85
CA TYR A 78 7.22 9.46 -8.55
C TYR A 78 7.41 8.49 -9.72
N ALA A 79 7.15 8.92 -10.94
CA ALA A 79 7.40 8.15 -12.14
C ALA A 79 8.88 7.74 -12.25
N GLY A 80 9.80 8.70 -12.07
CA GLY A 80 11.24 8.47 -12.14
C GLY A 80 11.74 7.51 -11.06
N ARG A 81 11.28 7.65 -9.80
CA ARG A 81 11.63 6.71 -8.72
C ARG A 81 11.18 5.29 -9.02
N LEU A 82 9.96 5.13 -9.51
CA LEU A 82 9.41 3.83 -9.85
C LEU A 82 10.13 3.19 -11.04
N ALA A 83 10.50 3.99 -12.04
CA ALA A 83 11.24 3.51 -13.23
C ALA A 83 12.66 3.04 -12.88
N VAL A 84 13.40 3.79 -12.05
CA VAL A 84 14.78 3.47 -11.65
C VAL A 84 14.85 2.47 -10.51
N ARG A 85 13.78 2.35 -9.70
CA ARG A 85 13.72 1.48 -8.50
C ARG A 85 14.85 1.76 -7.50
N ALA A 86 15.20 3.04 -7.32
CA ALA A 86 16.20 3.44 -6.34
C ALA A 86 15.74 3.00 -4.94
N ALA A 87 16.56 2.17 -4.27
CA ALA A 87 16.15 1.52 -3.01
C ALA A 87 16.36 2.42 -1.79
N ASP A 88 17.43 3.23 -1.77
CA ASP A 88 17.95 3.83 -0.56
C ASP A 88 17.89 5.36 -0.52
N ALA A 89 17.70 6.02 -1.66
CA ALA A 89 17.76 7.45 -1.77
C ALA A 89 16.79 8.04 -2.80
N ARG A 90 16.47 9.31 -2.62
CA ARG A 90 15.77 10.12 -3.63
C ARG A 90 16.64 10.27 -4.88
N VAL A 91 16.05 10.13 -6.07
CA VAL A 91 16.71 10.51 -7.32
C VAL A 91 16.83 12.04 -7.33
N PRO A 92 18.06 12.60 -7.42
CA PRO A 92 18.30 14.04 -7.26
C PRO A 92 18.08 14.78 -8.57
N PHE A 93 16.83 14.99 -8.99
CA PHE A 93 16.48 15.85 -10.11
C PHE A 93 15.26 16.72 -9.76
N GLY A 94 15.07 17.80 -10.51
CA GLY A 94 13.89 18.65 -10.52
C GLY A 94 13.55 18.99 -11.97
N ILE A 95 12.37 19.50 -12.21
CA ILE A 95 11.96 20.07 -13.48
C ILE A 95 11.88 21.58 -13.36
N THR A 96 12.22 22.28 -14.43
CA THR A 96 12.02 23.71 -14.56
C THR A 96 11.22 23.93 -15.84
N LEU A 97 10.14 24.67 -15.76
CA LEU A 97 9.35 25.04 -16.92
C LEU A 97 10.06 26.14 -17.72
N ASP A 98 9.80 26.18 -19.02
CA ASP A 98 10.33 27.21 -19.89
C ASP A 98 9.81 28.60 -19.50
N GLU A 99 10.63 29.62 -19.72
CA GLU A 99 10.24 31.01 -19.47
C GLU A 99 9.01 31.38 -20.32
N GLY A 100 8.04 32.04 -19.71
CA GLY A 100 6.80 32.44 -20.38
C GLY A 100 5.73 31.34 -20.47
N THR A 101 5.96 30.15 -19.91
CA THR A 101 4.95 29.10 -19.80
C THR A 101 3.68 29.62 -19.11
N GLY A 102 2.55 29.59 -19.78
CA GLY A 102 1.26 30.03 -19.24
C GLY A 102 0.49 28.90 -18.50
N PRO A 103 -0.65 29.22 -17.82
CA PRO A 103 -1.43 28.22 -17.11
C PRO A 103 -1.87 27.04 -17.97
N ALA A 104 -2.24 27.26 -19.24
CA ALA A 104 -2.61 26.19 -20.17
C ALA A 104 -1.45 25.21 -20.44
N ASP A 105 -0.24 25.74 -20.55
CA ASP A 105 0.95 24.91 -20.78
C ASP A 105 1.35 24.15 -19.51
N VAL A 106 1.22 24.77 -18.33
CA VAL A 106 1.40 24.09 -17.03
C VAL A 106 0.47 22.89 -16.90
N LEU A 107 -0.80 23.02 -17.32
CA LEU A 107 -1.74 21.89 -17.34
C LEU A 107 -1.30 20.81 -18.32
N HIS A 108 -0.69 21.17 -19.47
CA HIS A 108 -0.13 20.20 -20.41
C HIS A 108 1.05 19.42 -19.81
N VAL A 109 1.91 20.11 -19.05
CA VAL A 109 2.99 19.45 -18.30
C VAL A 109 2.42 18.51 -17.24
N LEU A 110 1.34 18.89 -16.55
CA LEU A 110 0.66 18.04 -15.57
C LEU A 110 0.06 16.79 -16.24
N GLU A 111 -0.58 16.91 -17.39
CA GLU A 111 -1.06 15.77 -18.19
C GLU A 111 0.09 14.83 -18.53
N THR A 112 1.22 15.38 -18.98
CA THR A 112 2.43 14.60 -19.32
C THR A 112 2.98 13.87 -18.10
N ALA A 113 3.13 14.54 -16.97
CA ALA A 113 3.62 13.95 -15.72
C ALA A 113 2.72 12.82 -15.23
N GLY A 114 1.39 13.03 -15.30
CA GLY A 114 0.40 12.03 -14.96
C GLY A 114 0.46 10.79 -15.86
N ALA A 115 0.59 10.99 -17.17
CA ALA A 115 0.74 9.90 -18.15
C ALA A 115 2.02 9.08 -17.90
N LEU A 116 3.14 9.74 -17.55
CA LEU A 116 4.39 9.05 -17.21
C LEU A 116 4.26 8.24 -15.91
N LEU A 117 3.61 8.78 -14.89
CA LEU A 117 3.38 8.04 -13.65
C LEU A 117 2.43 6.84 -13.90
N ALA A 118 1.37 7.04 -14.66
CA ALA A 118 0.46 5.96 -15.05
C ALA A 118 1.20 4.84 -15.81
N ALA A 119 2.01 5.20 -16.81
CA ALA A 119 2.81 4.25 -17.56
C ALA A 119 3.81 3.50 -16.66
N ALA A 120 4.51 4.21 -15.77
CA ALA A 120 5.43 3.59 -14.82
C ALA A 120 4.71 2.63 -13.86
N ALA A 121 3.52 2.99 -13.37
CA ALA A 121 2.71 2.13 -12.50
C ALA A 121 2.20 0.89 -13.23
N ALA A 122 1.75 1.02 -14.48
CA ALA A 122 1.26 -0.09 -15.30
C ALA A 122 2.37 -1.11 -15.61
N THR A 123 3.58 -0.62 -15.92
CA THR A 123 4.69 -1.45 -16.44
C THR A 123 5.67 -1.93 -15.39
N ALA A 124 5.72 -1.30 -14.21
CA ALA A 124 6.59 -1.76 -13.13
C ALA A 124 6.21 -3.17 -12.68
N PRO A 125 7.18 -4.05 -12.43
CA PRO A 125 6.92 -5.37 -11.84
C PRO A 125 6.11 -5.27 -10.55
N ALA A 126 5.26 -6.26 -10.30
CA ALA A 126 4.38 -6.28 -9.11
C ALA A 126 5.17 -6.21 -7.78
N ASP A 127 6.39 -6.72 -7.78
CA ASP A 127 7.29 -6.71 -6.63
C ASP A 127 8.26 -5.51 -6.62
N ALA A 128 8.18 -4.62 -7.62
CA ALA A 128 9.01 -3.43 -7.68
C ALA A 128 8.74 -2.52 -6.48
N ARG A 129 9.82 -2.06 -5.86
CA ARG A 129 9.78 -1.07 -4.79
C ARG A 129 10.83 0.00 -5.02
N ALA A 130 10.49 1.22 -4.65
CA ALA A 130 11.40 2.35 -4.72
C ALA A 130 11.32 3.17 -3.42
N PHE A 131 12.37 3.94 -3.16
CA PHE A 131 12.49 4.77 -1.98
C PHE A 131 11.41 5.86 -1.94
N HIS A 132 10.82 6.02 -0.74
CA HIS A 132 10.01 7.16 -0.37
C HIS A 132 10.32 7.56 1.09
N PRO A 133 10.45 8.86 1.44
CA PRO A 133 10.95 9.28 2.75
C PRO A 133 10.01 9.01 3.93
N HIS A 134 8.76 8.66 3.69
CA HIS A 134 7.75 8.43 4.74
C HIS A 134 7.89 7.08 5.45
N PRO A 135 7.15 6.83 6.56
CA PRO A 135 7.53 5.90 7.63
C PRO A 135 8.12 4.57 7.18
N HIS A 136 7.58 3.96 6.14
CA HIS A 136 8.07 2.65 5.68
C HIS A 136 9.21 2.73 4.64
N ARG A 137 9.72 3.92 4.36
CA ARG A 137 10.88 4.22 3.49
C ARG A 137 10.83 3.65 2.09
N SER A 138 9.78 2.98 1.69
CA SER A 138 9.60 2.46 0.34
C SER A 138 8.13 2.31 -0.02
N ALA A 139 7.83 2.35 -1.32
CA ALA A 139 6.51 2.07 -1.86
C ALA A 139 6.61 1.19 -3.10
N GLY A 140 5.57 0.41 -3.38
CA GLY A 140 5.37 -0.29 -4.65
C GLY A 140 4.65 0.59 -5.67
N ARG A 141 4.39 0.04 -6.86
CA ARG A 141 3.74 0.76 -7.96
C ARG A 141 2.34 1.30 -7.59
N GLU A 142 1.53 0.51 -6.89
CA GLU A 142 0.22 0.95 -6.41
C GLU A 142 0.35 2.04 -5.34
N GLY A 143 1.40 2.00 -4.51
CA GLY A 143 1.70 3.03 -3.52
C GLY A 143 2.06 4.36 -4.17
N PHE A 144 2.95 4.35 -5.17
CA PHE A 144 3.30 5.57 -5.90
C PHE A 144 2.11 6.15 -6.68
N ALA A 145 1.28 5.29 -7.29
CA ALA A 145 0.05 5.74 -7.95
C ALA A 145 -0.92 6.39 -6.95
N ALA A 146 -1.14 5.78 -5.79
CA ALA A 146 -2.04 6.33 -4.77
C ALA A 146 -1.50 7.64 -4.15
N MET A 147 -0.17 7.77 -3.97
CA MET A 147 0.45 9.04 -3.60
C MET A 147 0.20 10.08 -4.68
N GLY A 148 0.42 9.75 -5.96
CA GLY A 148 0.13 10.64 -7.08
C GLY A 148 -1.32 11.11 -7.12
N VAL A 149 -2.27 10.19 -6.95
CA VAL A 149 -3.71 10.52 -6.85
C VAL A 149 -3.95 11.48 -5.66
N THR A 150 -3.35 11.23 -4.50
CA THR A 150 -3.51 12.11 -3.33
C THR A 150 -2.97 13.50 -3.59
N GLU A 151 -1.78 13.63 -4.19
CA GLU A 151 -1.21 14.93 -4.58
C GLU A 151 -2.12 15.68 -5.56
N VAL A 152 -2.60 14.97 -6.61
CA VAL A 152 -3.51 15.57 -7.58
C VAL A 152 -4.77 16.09 -6.89
N LEU A 153 -5.44 15.28 -6.07
CA LEU A 153 -6.68 15.69 -5.41
C LEU A 153 -6.46 16.84 -4.42
N ALA A 154 -5.41 16.79 -3.61
CA ALA A 154 -5.10 17.80 -2.61
C ALA A 154 -4.72 19.15 -3.24
N HIS A 155 -3.79 19.14 -4.19
CA HIS A 155 -3.32 20.38 -4.81
C HIS A 155 -4.31 20.94 -5.83
N THR A 156 -5.13 20.11 -6.49
CA THR A 156 -6.26 20.62 -7.27
C THR A 156 -7.27 21.33 -6.38
N HIS A 157 -7.54 20.82 -5.18
CA HIS A 157 -8.38 21.51 -4.21
C HIS A 157 -7.80 22.87 -3.81
N ASP A 158 -6.49 22.93 -3.54
CA ASP A 158 -5.79 24.16 -3.17
C ASP A 158 -5.89 25.22 -4.28
N ILE A 159 -5.58 24.84 -5.52
CA ILE A 159 -5.64 25.71 -6.70
C ILE A 159 -7.08 26.14 -7.01
N ALA A 160 -8.00 25.19 -7.04
CA ALA A 160 -9.39 25.45 -7.33
C ALA A 160 -10.00 26.43 -6.32
N THR A 161 -9.74 26.25 -5.03
CA THR A 161 -10.18 27.17 -3.97
C THR A 161 -9.60 28.57 -4.16
N GLY A 162 -8.30 28.69 -4.43
CA GLY A 162 -7.66 29.98 -4.74
C GLY A 162 -8.29 30.66 -5.94
N LEU A 163 -8.55 29.93 -6.99
CA LEU A 163 -9.20 30.43 -8.21
C LEU A 163 -10.73 30.56 -8.09
N GLY A 164 -11.36 30.29 -6.96
CA GLY A 164 -12.81 30.37 -6.77
C GLY A 164 -13.60 29.34 -7.57
N LEU A 165 -13.02 28.13 -7.76
CA LEU A 165 -13.67 26.97 -8.36
C LEU A 165 -14.08 25.98 -7.27
N VAL A 166 -15.03 25.11 -7.58
CA VAL A 166 -15.45 23.99 -6.72
C VAL A 166 -14.84 22.71 -7.23
N HIS A 167 -14.08 22.02 -6.40
CA HIS A 167 -13.45 20.73 -6.72
C HIS A 167 -14.25 19.59 -6.11
N GLU A 168 -14.89 18.80 -6.94
CA GLU A 168 -15.72 17.65 -6.56
C GLU A 168 -15.21 16.37 -7.27
N PRO A 169 -14.11 15.78 -6.81
CA PRO A 169 -13.61 14.52 -7.36
C PRO A 169 -14.54 13.36 -7.00
N SER A 170 -14.41 12.24 -7.73
CA SER A 170 -15.20 11.05 -7.43
C SER A 170 -14.95 10.54 -6.00
N ALA A 171 -15.99 10.09 -5.32
CA ALA A 171 -15.89 9.48 -3.99
C ALA A 171 -14.96 8.25 -4.01
N GLU A 172 -14.93 7.52 -5.12
CA GLU A 172 -14.07 6.36 -5.33
C GLU A 172 -12.58 6.72 -5.35
N LEU A 173 -12.18 7.81 -6.00
CA LEU A 173 -10.80 8.30 -5.97
C LEU A 173 -10.36 8.72 -4.58
N CYS A 174 -11.22 9.45 -3.85
CA CYS A 174 -10.94 9.84 -2.47
C CYS A 174 -10.81 8.61 -1.55
N ALA A 175 -11.72 7.65 -1.67
CA ALA A 175 -11.67 6.40 -0.91
C ALA A 175 -10.42 5.57 -1.25
N TYR A 176 -10.02 5.51 -2.52
CA TYR A 176 -8.78 4.86 -2.94
C TYR A 176 -7.56 5.49 -2.27
N ALA A 177 -7.43 6.82 -2.28
CA ALA A 177 -6.34 7.53 -1.62
C ALA A 177 -6.34 7.25 -0.10
N LEU A 178 -7.50 7.37 0.56
CA LEU A 178 -7.63 7.13 2.00
C LEU A 178 -7.23 5.71 2.40
N THR A 179 -7.81 4.70 1.78
CA THR A 179 -7.58 3.31 2.17
C THR A 179 -6.16 2.84 1.86
N ARG A 180 -5.49 3.49 0.91
CA ARG A 180 -4.16 3.09 0.46
C ARG A 180 -3.02 3.85 1.14
N ILE A 181 -3.22 5.14 1.40
CA ILE A 181 -2.17 6.04 1.92
C ILE A 181 -2.42 6.43 3.37
N PHE A 182 -3.68 6.51 3.79
CA PHE A 182 -4.10 6.86 5.13
C PHE A 182 -4.89 5.73 5.83
N PRO A 183 -4.41 4.47 5.82
CA PRO A 183 -5.15 3.34 6.38
C PRO A 183 -5.39 3.46 7.90
N HIS A 184 -4.69 4.36 8.57
CA HIS A 184 -4.83 4.69 9.98
C HIS A 184 -5.91 5.76 10.24
N VAL A 185 -6.44 6.40 9.19
CA VAL A 185 -7.50 7.41 9.30
C VAL A 185 -8.84 6.72 9.37
N PRO A 186 -9.61 6.89 10.47
CA PRO A 186 -10.95 6.33 10.56
C PRO A 186 -11.88 6.90 9.50
N PRO A 187 -12.84 6.12 8.98
CA PRO A 187 -13.86 6.62 8.07
C PRO A 187 -14.55 7.88 8.61
N GLY A 188 -14.80 8.83 7.72
CA GLY A 188 -15.53 10.07 8.01
C GLY A 188 -16.91 10.10 7.33
N PRO A 189 -17.60 11.26 7.36
CA PRO A 189 -18.96 11.39 6.80
C PRO A 189 -18.98 11.17 5.28
N ASP A 190 -17.95 11.61 4.59
CA ASP A 190 -17.73 11.38 3.17
C ASP A 190 -16.22 11.30 2.87
N PRO A 191 -15.83 10.66 1.76
CA PRO A 191 -14.43 10.45 1.42
C PRO A 191 -13.64 11.73 1.15
N LEU A 192 -14.23 12.74 0.49
CA LEU A 192 -13.54 13.99 0.17
C LEU A 192 -13.23 14.79 1.43
N SER A 193 -14.22 15.05 2.27
CA SER A 193 -14.02 15.76 3.54
C SER A 193 -13.00 15.04 4.43
N THR A 194 -13.04 13.70 4.43
CA THR A 194 -12.10 12.88 5.20
C THR A 194 -10.66 13.01 4.64
N LEU A 195 -10.50 13.00 3.32
CA LEU A 195 -9.19 13.18 2.67
C LEU A 195 -8.63 14.58 2.91
N LEU A 196 -9.44 15.61 2.78
CA LEU A 196 -9.05 17.00 3.06
C LEU A 196 -8.64 17.18 4.52
N TRP A 197 -9.38 16.59 5.46
CA TRP A 197 -8.97 16.58 6.87
C TRP A 197 -7.65 15.81 7.07
N ALA A 198 -7.51 14.62 6.51
CA ALA A 198 -6.30 13.79 6.64
C ALA A 198 -5.05 14.47 6.09
N THR A 199 -5.22 15.35 5.09
CA THR A 199 -4.15 16.15 4.48
C THR A 199 -4.03 17.56 5.07
N GLY A 200 -4.72 17.84 6.18
CA GLY A 200 -4.66 19.14 6.87
C GLY A 200 -5.34 20.30 6.14
N ARG A 201 -6.25 20.03 5.17
CA ARG A 201 -6.94 21.03 4.34
C ARG A 201 -8.38 21.29 4.75
N GLY A 202 -8.97 20.39 5.52
CA GLY A 202 -10.37 20.48 5.95
C GLY A 202 -10.55 20.24 7.44
N GLU A 203 -11.76 20.50 7.92
CA GLU A 203 -12.21 20.22 9.27
C GLU A 203 -13.20 19.06 9.28
N LEU A 204 -13.14 18.20 10.30
CA LEU A 204 -14.15 17.18 10.56
C LEU A 204 -14.72 17.36 11.96
N PRO A 205 -16.05 17.31 12.13
CA PRO A 205 -16.67 17.41 13.44
C PRO A 205 -16.12 16.39 14.43
N GLY A 206 -15.70 16.85 15.59
CA GLY A 206 -15.16 16.00 16.66
C GLY A 206 -13.75 15.47 16.44
N ARG A 207 -13.05 15.90 15.40
CA ARG A 207 -11.66 15.49 15.14
C ARG A 207 -10.73 16.69 15.11
N THR A 208 -9.62 16.60 15.86
CA THR A 208 -8.56 17.60 15.78
C THR A 208 -7.86 17.49 14.44
N ARG A 209 -7.64 18.64 13.78
CA ARG A 209 -6.90 18.72 12.52
C ARG A 209 -5.48 18.21 12.70
N PRO A 210 -4.96 17.31 11.85
CA PRO A 210 -3.57 16.87 11.92
C PRO A 210 -2.61 18.04 11.73
N ALA A 211 -1.61 18.16 12.62
CA ALA A 211 -0.53 19.15 12.45
C ALA A 211 0.41 18.79 11.31
N VAL A 212 0.62 17.50 11.10
CA VAL A 212 1.40 16.92 10.01
C VAL A 212 0.64 15.71 9.50
N TRP A 213 0.51 15.59 8.20
CA TRP A 213 -0.08 14.40 7.57
C TRP A 213 0.98 13.35 7.28
N GLU A 214 0.64 12.09 7.57
CA GLU A 214 1.55 10.96 7.44
C GLU A 214 1.04 9.98 6.37
N TRP A 215 1.90 9.65 5.44
CA TRP A 215 1.66 8.65 4.41
C TRP A 215 2.06 7.28 4.92
N ARG A 216 1.11 6.37 5.03
CA ARG A 216 1.39 5.00 5.44
C ARG A 216 1.12 4.04 4.29
N ASN A 217 2.08 3.93 3.41
CA ASN A 217 2.06 2.96 2.32
C ASN A 217 2.03 1.53 2.84
N ASN A 218 1.76 0.57 1.95
CA ASN A 218 1.88 -0.84 2.27
C ASN A 218 3.24 -1.15 2.84
N LEU A 219 3.21 -1.66 4.05
CA LEU A 219 4.35 -2.26 4.69
C LEU A 219 4.68 -3.60 4.03
N VAL A 220 5.94 -3.81 3.67
CA VAL A 220 6.43 -5.11 3.19
C VAL A 220 7.67 -5.46 3.98
N LEU A 221 7.63 -6.59 4.71
CA LEU A 221 8.71 -7.08 5.53
C LEU A 221 9.39 -8.27 4.84
N PRO A 222 10.72 -8.30 4.76
CA PRO A 222 11.44 -9.49 4.29
C PRO A 222 11.36 -10.60 5.35
N ALA A 223 11.14 -11.84 4.91
CA ALA A 223 11.02 -13.00 5.78
C ALA A 223 11.62 -14.24 5.11
N GLY A 224 12.94 -14.26 4.92
CA GLY A 224 13.63 -15.35 4.24
C GLY A 224 13.17 -15.54 2.79
N ARG A 225 12.49 -16.65 2.50
CA ARG A 225 11.91 -16.96 1.18
C ARG A 225 10.58 -16.26 0.91
N LEU A 226 10.10 -15.47 1.89
CA LEU A 226 8.82 -14.77 1.83
C LEU A 226 9.01 -13.26 1.88
N ARG A 227 7.97 -12.56 1.43
CA ARG A 227 7.69 -11.16 1.72
C ARG A 227 6.33 -11.09 2.41
N LEU A 228 6.27 -10.42 3.55
CA LEU A 228 5.04 -10.19 4.28
C LEU A 228 4.45 -8.85 3.81
N HIS A 229 3.36 -8.91 3.07
CA HIS A 229 2.67 -7.74 2.54
C HIS A 229 1.54 -7.31 3.47
N GLY A 230 1.69 -6.17 4.15
CA GLY A 230 0.64 -5.62 4.99
C GLY A 230 -0.64 -5.36 4.20
N LEU A 231 -1.78 -5.82 4.72
CA LEU A 231 -3.08 -5.59 4.10
C LEU A 231 -3.54 -4.14 4.30
N THR A 232 -4.04 -3.55 3.22
CA THR A 232 -4.83 -2.31 3.32
C THR A 232 -6.28 -2.65 3.69
N PRO A 233 -7.05 -1.70 4.25
CA PRO A 233 -8.48 -1.91 4.50
C PRO A 233 -9.27 -2.34 3.27
N ALA A 234 -8.95 -1.80 2.09
CA ALA A 234 -9.60 -2.18 0.83
C ALA A 234 -9.30 -3.64 0.44
N ALA A 235 -8.03 -4.06 0.49
CA ALA A 235 -7.65 -5.45 0.22
C ALA A 235 -8.24 -6.42 1.25
N ALA A 236 -8.31 -6.01 2.52
CA ALA A 236 -8.95 -6.78 3.57
C ALA A 236 -10.46 -6.95 3.34
N LEU A 237 -11.15 -5.88 2.91
CA LEU A 237 -12.58 -5.95 2.58
C LEU A 237 -12.85 -6.91 1.42
N ASP A 238 -12.03 -6.85 0.36
CA ASP A 238 -12.14 -7.76 -0.77
C ASP A 238 -11.94 -9.23 -0.36
N LEU A 239 -10.89 -9.53 0.41
CA LEU A 239 -10.67 -10.88 0.99
C LEU A 239 -11.83 -11.34 1.89
N ALA A 240 -12.34 -10.45 2.75
CA ALA A 240 -13.43 -10.74 3.67
C ALA A 240 -14.73 -11.10 2.94
N THR A 241 -14.95 -10.52 1.75
CA THR A 241 -16.16 -10.72 0.91
C THR A 241 -15.99 -11.78 -0.17
N GLY A 242 -14.87 -12.49 -0.20
CA GLY A 242 -14.68 -13.66 -1.08
C GLY A 242 -13.69 -13.45 -2.23
N GLY A 243 -13.15 -12.22 -2.39
CA GLY A 243 -12.12 -11.91 -3.38
C GLY A 243 -10.73 -12.44 -3.04
N ASP A 244 -9.73 -11.94 -3.75
CA ASP A 244 -8.32 -12.35 -3.63
C ASP A 244 -7.42 -11.27 -2.98
N GLY A 245 -7.96 -10.09 -2.67
CA GLY A 245 -7.24 -8.95 -2.08
C GLY A 245 -6.19 -8.36 -3.03
N GLY A 246 -6.24 -8.68 -4.32
CA GLY A 246 -5.26 -8.29 -5.32
C GLY A 246 -3.98 -9.13 -5.30
N PHE A 247 -4.01 -10.33 -4.69
CA PHE A 247 -2.88 -11.26 -4.65
C PHE A 247 -3.11 -12.47 -5.57
N ASP A 248 -2.02 -12.95 -6.18
CA ASP A 248 -2.03 -14.24 -6.88
C ASP A 248 -1.82 -15.38 -5.87
N TRP A 249 -2.88 -16.10 -5.57
CA TRP A 249 -2.85 -17.20 -4.61
C TRP A 249 -2.43 -18.51 -5.24
N VAL A 250 -1.81 -19.38 -4.43
CA VAL A 250 -1.73 -20.81 -4.75
C VAL A 250 -3.15 -21.41 -4.88
N ALA A 251 -3.29 -22.53 -5.55
CA ALA A 251 -4.61 -23.08 -5.93
C ALA A 251 -5.58 -23.28 -4.73
N SER A 252 -5.05 -23.58 -3.54
CA SER A 252 -5.85 -23.76 -2.31
C SER A 252 -6.05 -22.49 -1.49
N GLY A 253 -5.63 -21.32 -1.96
CA GLY A 253 -5.74 -20.04 -1.23
C GLY A 253 -6.79 -19.10 -1.83
N PRO A 254 -7.16 -18.01 -1.12
CA PRO A 254 -6.88 -17.78 0.30
C PRO A 254 -7.66 -18.75 1.21
N PHE A 255 -7.08 -19.13 2.34
CA PHE A 255 -7.70 -20.03 3.30
C PHE A 255 -8.63 -19.28 4.26
N GLN A 256 -9.47 -20.02 5.01
CA GLN A 256 -10.53 -19.42 5.84
C GLN A 256 -9.97 -18.47 6.92
N GLY A 257 -8.87 -18.83 7.59
CA GLY A 257 -8.25 -17.98 8.61
C GLY A 257 -7.76 -16.63 8.06
N THR A 258 -7.25 -16.59 6.81
CA THR A 258 -6.92 -15.33 6.13
C THR A 258 -8.15 -14.43 5.95
N ARG A 259 -9.29 -15.02 5.58
CA ARG A 259 -10.55 -14.28 5.43
C ARG A 259 -11.09 -13.79 6.76
N ASP A 260 -10.96 -14.58 7.83
CA ASP A 260 -11.37 -14.20 9.18
C ASP A 260 -10.51 -13.07 9.73
N ALA A 261 -9.19 -13.14 9.58
CA ALA A 261 -8.26 -12.07 9.93
C ALA A 261 -8.55 -10.78 9.14
N SER A 262 -8.93 -10.90 7.87
CA SER A 262 -9.33 -9.76 7.05
C SER A 262 -10.61 -9.10 7.56
N ARG A 263 -11.62 -9.85 8.01
CA ARG A 263 -12.83 -9.30 8.65
C ARG A 263 -12.49 -8.55 9.94
N MET A 264 -11.59 -9.11 10.76
CA MET A 264 -11.13 -8.44 11.99
C MET A 264 -10.46 -7.10 11.67
N LEU A 265 -9.61 -7.05 10.63
CA LEU A 265 -8.98 -5.81 10.18
C LEU A 265 -10.02 -4.78 9.73
N VAL A 266 -11.01 -5.17 8.93
CA VAL A 266 -12.10 -4.28 8.48
C VAL A 266 -12.87 -3.72 9.68
N THR A 267 -13.26 -4.56 10.63
CA THR A 267 -13.94 -4.14 11.87
C THR A 267 -13.09 -3.15 12.67
N ALA A 268 -11.79 -3.43 12.83
CA ALA A 268 -10.87 -2.52 13.52
C ALA A 268 -10.70 -1.19 12.77
N TYR A 269 -10.68 -1.21 11.44
CA TYR A 269 -10.60 0.01 10.62
C TYR A 269 -11.86 0.86 10.77
N GLU A 270 -13.04 0.28 10.65
CA GLU A 270 -14.33 0.97 10.82
C GLU A 270 -14.48 1.57 12.24
N ALA A 271 -13.96 0.88 13.25
CA ALA A 271 -13.91 1.36 14.63
C ALA A 271 -12.80 2.40 14.88
N GLY A 272 -11.97 2.73 13.89
CA GLY A 272 -10.82 3.64 14.04
C GLY A 272 -9.66 3.09 14.88
N ALA A 273 -9.67 1.79 15.18
CA ALA A 273 -8.67 1.12 16.01
C ALA A 273 -7.53 0.48 15.20
N HIS A 274 -7.68 0.38 13.87
CA HIS A 274 -6.66 -0.22 13.00
C HIS A 274 -5.33 0.56 13.07
N ARG A 275 -4.25 -0.21 13.22
CA ARG A 275 -2.87 0.28 13.16
C ARG A 275 -2.12 -0.63 12.19
N PRO A 276 -1.65 -0.12 11.02
CA PRO A 276 -1.01 -0.96 9.99
C PRO A 276 0.17 -1.78 10.48
N GLU A 277 0.92 -1.26 11.45
CA GLU A 277 2.07 -1.93 12.06
C GLU A 277 1.67 -3.17 12.87
N TRP A 278 0.43 -3.19 13.37
CA TRP A 278 -0.19 -4.24 14.15
C TRP A 278 -1.33 -4.94 13.40
N GLY A 279 -1.24 -4.92 12.07
CA GLY A 279 -2.24 -5.48 11.18
C GLY A 279 -1.92 -6.89 10.71
N VAL A 280 -2.58 -7.26 9.61
CA VAL A 280 -2.45 -8.55 8.93
C VAL A 280 -1.54 -8.42 7.72
N PHE A 281 -0.72 -9.43 7.48
CA PHE A 281 0.21 -9.51 6.36
C PHE A 281 -0.04 -10.77 5.55
N VAL A 282 -0.14 -10.64 4.23
CA VAL A 282 -0.16 -11.78 3.31
C VAL A 282 1.26 -12.29 3.08
N LEU A 283 1.44 -13.59 3.14
CA LEU A 283 2.69 -14.28 2.91
C LEU A 283 2.87 -14.55 1.42
N VAL A 284 3.76 -13.80 0.77
CA VAL A 284 4.03 -13.90 -0.66
C VAL A 284 5.41 -14.54 -0.87
N ARG A 285 5.48 -15.60 -1.65
CA ARG A 285 6.76 -16.23 -1.99
C ARG A 285 7.61 -15.30 -2.85
N ALA A 286 8.90 -15.18 -2.52
CA ALA A 286 9.81 -14.34 -3.28
C ALA A 286 10.16 -14.94 -4.66
N GLU A 287 10.10 -16.26 -4.80
CA GLU A 287 10.48 -16.99 -6.01
C GLU A 287 9.52 -16.78 -7.19
N ASP A 288 8.20 -16.75 -6.92
CA ASP A 288 7.17 -16.68 -7.96
C ASP A 288 6.08 -15.65 -7.67
N GLY A 289 6.13 -14.99 -6.51
CA GLY A 289 5.19 -13.96 -6.10
C GLY A 289 3.80 -14.47 -5.74
N ARG A 290 3.61 -15.78 -5.53
CA ARG A 290 2.31 -16.35 -5.16
C ARG A 290 2.08 -16.27 -3.66
N ALA A 291 0.86 -15.91 -3.29
CA ALA A 291 0.43 -15.86 -1.90
C ALA A 291 0.13 -17.26 -1.36
N VAL A 292 0.60 -17.57 -0.16
CA VAL A 292 0.51 -18.91 0.45
C VAL A 292 -0.19 -18.91 1.81
N GLY A 293 -0.58 -17.75 2.35
CA GLY A 293 -1.23 -17.63 3.65
C GLY A 293 -1.19 -16.21 4.18
N ALA A 294 -1.53 -16.06 5.45
CA ALA A 294 -1.44 -14.81 6.17
C ALA A 294 -0.87 -15.00 7.57
N ILE A 295 -0.30 -13.93 8.12
CA ILE A 295 0.12 -13.79 9.51
C ILE A 295 -0.22 -12.39 9.98
N GLY A 296 -0.50 -12.19 11.26
CA GLY A 296 -0.75 -10.85 11.75
C GLY A 296 -0.95 -10.80 13.25
N PHE A 297 -1.07 -9.58 13.75
CA PHE A 297 -1.46 -9.32 15.13
C PHE A 297 -2.99 -9.21 15.22
N HIS A 298 -3.55 -9.62 16.32
CA HIS A 298 -4.97 -9.40 16.64
C HIS A 298 -5.26 -7.94 17.05
N GLY A 299 -4.30 -7.07 16.91
CA GLY A 299 -4.32 -5.65 17.23
C GLY A 299 -3.05 -5.19 17.92
N PRO A 300 -2.96 -3.89 18.25
CA PRO A 300 -1.85 -3.35 19.03
C PRO A 300 -1.80 -3.96 20.44
N PRO A 301 -0.67 -3.82 21.17
CA PRO A 301 -0.54 -4.32 22.53
C PRO A 301 -1.69 -3.86 23.43
N ASN A 302 -2.21 -4.78 24.23
CA ASN A 302 -3.26 -4.50 25.20
C ASN A 302 -2.72 -3.74 26.44
N GLY A 303 -3.58 -3.46 27.42
CA GLY A 303 -3.22 -2.76 28.64
C GLY A 303 -2.13 -3.46 29.50
N GLU A 304 -1.84 -4.74 29.23
CA GLU A 304 -0.77 -5.51 29.87
C GLU A 304 0.50 -5.59 29.01
N ASN A 305 0.56 -4.79 27.96
CA ASN A 305 1.64 -4.77 26.96
C ASN A 305 1.86 -6.14 26.28
N ARG A 306 0.76 -6.82 25.94
CA ARG A 306 0.76 -8.11 25.24
C ARG A 306 0.15 -7.95 23.85
N ALA A 307 0.76 -8.57 22.83
CA ALA A 307 0.22 -8.66 21.47
C ALA A 307 0.15 -10.14 21.03
N GLU A 308 -1.02 -10.54 20.57
CA GLU A 308 -1.26 -11.89 20.06
C GLU A 308 -0.98 -11.94 18.56
N ILE A 309 -0.28 -13.00 18.13
CA ILE A 309 0.02 -13.30 16.72
C ILE A 309 -0.76 -14.53 16.30
N GLY A 310 -1.50 -14.42 15.20
CA GLY A 310 -2.15 -15.54 14.51
C GLY A 310 -1.64 -15.72 13.08
N TYR A 311 -1.72 -16.94 12.56
CA TYR A 311 -1.34 -17.26 11.19
C TYR A 311 -2.12 -18.45 10.64
N ASP A 312 -2.28 -18.47 9.32
CA ASP A 312 -2.73 -19.65 8.60
C ASP A 312 -1.99 -19.80 7.26
N LEU A 313 -2.03 -20.99 6.71
CA LEU A 313 -1.47 -21.30 5.40
C LEU A 313 -2.48 -22.04 4.54
N ALA A 314 -2.56 -21.67 3.27
CA ALA A 314 -3.17 -22.47 2.24
C ALA A 314 -2.53 -23.89 2.21
N VAL A 315 -3.31 -24.89 1.87
CA VAL A 315 -2.86 -26.30 1.92
C VAL A 315 -1.55 -26.50 1.15
N ASP A 316 -1.44 -25.90 -0.04
CA ASP A 316 -0.25 -26.00 -0.89
C ASP A 316 0.98 -25.27 -0.31
N GLY A 317 0.80 -24.40 0.68
CA GLY A 317 1.88 -23.70 1.39
C GLY A 317 2.41 -24.45 2.61
N ARG A 318 1.73 -25.50 3.07
CA ARG A 318 2.09 -26.22 4.31
C ARG A 318 3.31 -27.11 4.15
N GLY A 319 3.93 -27.49 5.28
CA GLY A 319 5.07 -28.41 5.31
C GLY A 319 6.40 -27.83 4.78
N ARG A 320 6.43 -26.57 4.34
CA ARG A 320 7.61 -25.94 3.71
C ARG A 320 8.38 -25.00 4.63
N GLY A 321 7.95 -24.84 5.89
CA GLY A 321 8.58 -23.95 6.88
C GLY A 321 8.18 -22.48 6.79
N TYR A 322 7.30 -22.09 5.89
CA TYR A 322 6.89 -20.70 5.65
C TYR A 322 6.30 -20.03 6.91
N ALA A 323 5.44 -20.71 7.66
CA ALA A 323 4.90 -20.16 8.90
C ALA A 323 5.99 -19.82 9.92
N THR A 324 7.02 -20.67 10.05
CA THR A 324 8.15 -20.42 10.97
C THR A 324 8.99 -19.22 10.52
N GLU A 325 9.25 -19.07 9.21
CA GLU A 325 9.97 -17.92 8.66
C GLU A 325 9.19 -16.63 8.90
N ALA A 326 7.90 -16.63 8.59
CA ALA A 326 7.03 -15.50 8.77
C ALA A 326 6.92 -15.08 10.25
N LEU A 327 6.71 -16.06 11.14
CA LEU A 327 6.59 -15.80 12.57
C LEU A 327 7.88 -15.21 13.15
N ARG A 328 9.05 -15.72 12.77
CA ARG A 328 10.35 -15.16 13.18
C ARG A 328 10.52 -13.72 12.70
N ALA A 329 10.19 -13.44 11.44
CA ALA A 329 10.31 -12.11 10.87
C ALA A 329 9.37 -11.11 11.55
N LEU A 330 8.12 -11.49 11.81
CA LEU A 330 7.15 -10.63 12.48
C LEU A 330 7.50 -10.43 13.96
N SER A 331 8.03 -11.45 14.63
CA SER A 331 8.50 -11.34 16.02
C SER A 331 9.75 -10.47 16.18
N ALA A 332 10.56 -10.34 15.13
CA ALA A 332 11.73 -9.47 15.09
C ALA A 332 11.39 -8.05 14.61
N TRP A 333 10.16 -7.79 14.19
CA TRP A 333 9.71 -6.50 13.70
C TRP A 333 9.85 -5.43 14.79
N PRO A 334 10.47 -4.23 14.51
CA PRO A 334 10.75 -3.24 15.54
C PRO A 334 9.56 -2.86 16.41
N PRO A 335 8.36 -2.52 15.90
CA PRO A 335 7.20 -2.24 16.74
C PRO A 335 6.83 -3.37 17.70
N ALA A 336 7.05 -4.63 17.29
CA ALA A 336 6.79 -5.79 18.15
C ALA A 336 7.82 -5.95 19.30
N ARG A 337 8.97 -5.29 19.19
CA ARG A 337 10.06 -5.32 20.19
C ARG A 337 10.17 -4.04 21.01
N GLU A 338 9.58 -2.96 20.55
CA GLU A 338 9.59 -1.69 21.25
C GLU A 338 8.73 -1.73 22.52
N GLY A 339 9.14 -0.98 23.54
CA GLY A 339 8.39 -0.87 24.79
C GLY A 339 8.29 -2.15 25.60
N GLY A 340 9.08 -3.19 25.30
CA GLY A 340 9.03 -4.47 26.03
C GLY A 340 7.74 -5.26 25.78
N THR A 341 7.12 -5.12 24.60
CA THR A 341 5.91 -5.87 24.23
C THR A 341 6.13 -7.37 24.33
N ARG A 342 5.24 -8.05 25.06
CA ARG A 342 5.23 -9.51 25.16
C ARG A 342 4.39 -10.10 24.02
N LEU A 343 5.05 -10.90 23.18
CA LEU A 343 4.39 -11.57 22.05
C LEU A 343 3.88 -12.94 22.50
N LEU A 344 2.64 -13.22 22.19
CA LEU A 344 2.02 -14.52 22.46
C LEU A 344 1.28 -15.06 21.22
N ALA A 345 1.07 -16.36 21.21
CA ALA A 345 0.20 -17.04 20.27
C ALA A 345 -0.57 -18.14 20.96
N MET A 346 -1.82 -18.35 20.56
CA MET A 346 -2.67 -19.39 21.12
C MET A 346 -2.97 -20.46 20.08
N THR A 347 -3.06 -21.73 20.53
CA THR A 347 -3.37 -22.85 19.65
C THR A 347 -4.11 -23.96 20.38
N GLU A 348 -4.91 -24.70 19.65
CA GLU A 348 -5.60 -25.87 20.19
C GLU A 348 -4.59 -26.96 20.61
N PRO A 349 -4.86 -27.73 21.69
CA PRO A 349 -4.02 -28.86 22.11
C PRO A 349 -3.80 -29.91 21.02
N GLY A 350 -4.79 -30.10 20.13
CA GLY A 350 -4.71 -31.03 19.00
C GLY A 350 -3.94 -30.50 17.80
N ASN A 351 -3.63 -29.19 17.72
CA ASN A 351 -2.93 -28.58 16.58
C ASN A 351 -1.39 -28.69 16.73
N THR A 352 -0.88 -29.92 16.62
CA THR A 352 0.54 -30.22 16.74
C THR A 352 1.40 -29.49 15.70
N ALA A 353 0.85 -29.17 14.53
CA ALA A 353 1.54 -28.43 13.49
C ALA A 353 1.84 -26.99 13.94
N SER A 354 0.85 -26.29 14.51
CA SER A 354 1.04 -24.95 15.06
C SER A 354 2.01 -24.97 16.24
N GLN A 355 1.89 -25.91 17.16
CA GLN A 355 2.81 -26.07 18.30
C GLN A 355 4.25 -26.23 17.82
N ALA A 356 4.49 -27.04 16.78
CA ALA A 356 5.82 -27.22 16.19
C ALA A 356 6.35 -25.95 15.53
N VAL A 357 5.49 -25.12 14.89
CA VAL A 357 5.89 -23.83 14.33
C VAL A 357 6.31 -22.87 15.45
N LEU A 358 5.50 -22.75 16.50
CA LEU A 358 5.76 -21.88 17.65
C LEU A 358 7.08 -22.25 18.33
N THR A 359 7.27 -23.52 18.64
CA THR A 359 8.53 -24.01 19.26
C THR A 359 9.75 -23.72 18.37
N ARG A 360 9.67 -23.97 17.05
CA ARG A 360 10.78 -23.66 16.14
C ARG A 360 11.05 -22.17 15.99
N ALA A 361 10.03 -21.32 16.19
CA ALA A 361 10.19 -19.87 16.16
C ALA A 361 10.72 -19.30 17.51
N GLY A 362 10.89 -20.14 18.52
CA GLY A 362 11.45 -19.75 19.82
C GLY A 362 10.40 -19.45 20.90
N TYR A 363 9.10 -19.65 20.60
CA TYR A 363 8.05 -19.52 21.58
C TYR A 363 8.04 -20.72 22.54
N VAL A 364 7.75 -20.48 23.81
CA VAL A 364 7.64 -21.50 24.84
C VAL A 364 6.20 -21.60 25.34
N LEU A 365 5.76 -22.82 25.62
CA LEU A 365 4.46 -23.06 26.26
C LEU A 365 4.51 -22.53 27.69
N THR A 366 3.64 -21.56 28.03
CA THR A 366 3.61 -20.95 29.38
C THR A 366 2.41 -21.42 30.22
N ARG A 367 1.25 -21.63 29.59
CA ARG A 367 0.04 -22.05 30.29
C ARG A 367 -1.00 -22.63 29.32
N ARG A 368 -2.00 -23.24 29.89
CA ARG A 368 -3.27 -23.53 29.22
C ARG A 368 -4.31 -22.55 29.75
N GLU A 369 -5.07 -21.92 28.86
CA GLU A 369 -6.14 -21.01 29.24
C GLU A 369 -7.35 -21.82 29.78
N GLU A 370 -7.87 -21.44 30.92
CA GLU A 370 -8.92 -22.22 31.61
C GLU A 370 -10.26 -22.15 30.88
N GLU A 371 -10.62 -20.97 30.35
CA GLU A 371 -11.91 -20.74 29.68
C GLU A 371 -12.00 -21.37 28.30
N THR A 372 -10.95 -21.27 27.50
CA THR A 372 -10.94 -21.73 26.11
C THR A 372 -10.29 -23.09 25.93
N GLY A 373 -9.47 -23.51 26.88
CA GLY A 373 -8.65 -24.71 26.81
C GLY A 373 -7.45 -24.60 25.85
N LEU A 374 -7.18 -23.42 25.29
CA LEU A 374 -6.08 -23.18 24.36
C LEU A 374 -4.72 -23.21 25.08
N LEU A 375 -3.71 -23.66 24.36
CA LEU A 375 -2.32 -23.58 24.80
C LEU A 375 -1.77 -22.20 24.44
N VAL A 376 -1.19 -21.52 25.44
CA VAL A 376 -0.59 -20.19 25.31
C VAL A 376 0.92 -20.33 25.22
N TYR A 377 1.48 -19.86 24.11
CA TYR A 377 2.90 -19.80 23.86
C TYR A 377 3.34 -18.34 23.92
N GLU A 378 4.45 -18.05 24.60
CA GLU A 378 5.02 -16.71 24.70
C GLU A 378 6.46 -16.70 24.18
N LEU A 379 6.85 -15.61 23.52
CA LEU A 379 8.24 -15.41 23.09
C LEU A 379 9.03 -14.87 24.30
N PRO A 380 10.08 -15.56 24.77
CA PRO A 380 10.97 -15.03 25.80
C PRO A 380 11.60 -13.70 25.39
N GLY A 381 11.75 -12.79 26.35
CA GLY A 381 12.29 -11.43 26.15
C GLY A 381 13.78 -11.41 25.79
#